data_2a639a556ebeb56fdd5897d41366d9cd
#
_entry.id   2a639a556ebeb56fdd5897d41366d9cd
#
_cell.length_a   1.000
_cell.length_b   1.000
_cell.length_c   1.000
_cell.angle_alpha   90.00
_cell.angle_beta   90.00
_cell.angle_gamma   90.00
#
_symmetry.space_group_name_H-M   'P 1'
#
loop_
_entity.id
_entity.type
_entity.pdbx_description
1 polymer ?
#
loop_
_entity_poly.entity_id
_entity_poly.type
_entity_poly.pdbx_seq_one_letter_code
_entity_poly.pdbx_strand_id
1 'polypeptide(L)' 'MAMAMDKQDIKDLFDSHLDMTLRELSRITGRTVKELQHILMEED' A
#
# COMPACT_ATOMS: atom_id res chain seq x y z
N MET A 1 -11.87 2.75 -17.00
CA MET A 1 -10.57 3.28 -16.76
C MET A 1 -9.87 2.56 -15.64
N ALA A 2 -8.74 2.01 -15.95
CA ALA A 2 -8.01 1.24 -14.97
C ALA A 2 -7.41 2.18 -13.94
N MET A 3 -7.53 1.80 -12.70
CA MET A 3 -7.01 2.60 -11.61
C MET A 3 -5.89 1.86 -10.96
N ALA A 4 -4.71 2.11 -11.42
CA ALA A 4 -3.56 1.52 -10.77
C ALA A 4 -3.20 2.41 -9.59
N MET A 5 -3.15 1.84 -8.42
CA MET A 5 -2.78 2.61 -7.24
C MET A 5 -1.30 2.89 -7.27
N ASP A 6 -0.97 4.16 -7.24
CA ASP A 6 0.43 4.57 -7.18
C ASP A 6 0.95 4.38 -5.78
N LYS A 7 2.27 4.51 -5.66
CA LYS A 7 2.89 4.42 -4.35
C LYS A 7 2.26 5.41 -3.39
N GLN A 8 2.00 6.61 -3.88
CA GLN A 8 1.43 7.63 -3.02
C GLN A 8 0.06 7.24 -2.54
N ASP A 9 -0.75 6.67 -3.43
CA ASP A 9 -2.09 6.24 -3.06
C ASP A 9 -2.03 5.16 -2.00
N ILE A 10 -1.11 4.24 -2.16
CA ILE A 10 -0.96 3.14 -1.21
C ILE A 10 -0.52 3.68 0.15
N LYS A 11 0.41 4.60 0.14
CA LYS A 11 0.87 5.19 1.39
C LYS A 11 -0.27 5.94 2.08
N ASP A 12 -1.02 6.68 1.31
CA ASP A 12 -2.13 7.44 1.87
C ASP A 12 -3.17 6.52 2.46
N LEU A 13 -3.47 5.46 1.75
CA LEU A 13 -4.46 4.51 2.22
C LEU A 13 -4.02 3.89 3.54
N PHE A 14 -2.79 3.46 3.60
CA PHE A 14 -2.26 2.84 4.80
C PHE A 14 -2.19 3.84 5.95
N ASP A 15 -1.81 5.05 5.63
CA ASP A 15 -1.67 6.09 6.63
C ASP A 15 -3.04 6.49 7.19
N SER A 16 -4.07 6.41 6.36
CA SER A 16 -5.41 6.77 6.79
C SER A 16 -6.05 5.70 7.67
N HIS A 17 -5.53 4.49 7.60
CA HIS A 17 -6.11 3.38 8.33
C HIS A 17 -5.08 2.85 9.32
N LEU A 18 -5.11 3.36 10.51
CA LEU A 18 -4.10 2.99 11.51
C LEU A 18 -4.21 1.53 11.92
N ASP A 19 -5.39 0.96 11.80
CA ASP A 19 -5.59 -0.44 12.15
C ASP A 19 -5.17 -1.39 11.06
N MET A 20 -4.93 -0.87 9.87
CA MET A 20 -4.68 -1.74 8.74
C MET A 20 -3.30 -2.36 8.82
N THR A 21 -3.23 -3.63 8.49
CA THR A 21 -1.96 -4.33 8.43
C THR A 21 -1.52 -4.44 6.99
N LEU A 22 -0.25 -4.80 6.80
CA LEU A 22 0.26 -4.99 5.45
C LEU A 22 -0.48 -6.11 4.74
N ARG A 23 -0.88 -7.12 5.48
CA ARG A 23 -1.62 -8.22 4.89
C ARG A 23 -2.95 -7.72 4.33
N GLU A 24 -3.62 -6.87 5.09
CA GLU A 24 -4.88 -6.31 4.65
C GLU A 24 -4.65 -5.44 3.42
N LEU A 25 -3.63 -4.63 3.47
CA LEU A 25 -3.30 -3.76 2.35
C LEU A 25 -2.97 -4.58 1.12
N SER A 26 -2.29 -5.70 1.32
CA SER A 26 -1.94 -6.58 0.22
C SER A 26 -3.19 -7.08 -0.49
N ARG A 27 -4.21 -7.42 0.26
CA ARG A 27 -5.46 -7.92 -0.32
C ARG A 27 -6.17 -6.83 -1.09
N ILE A 28 -6.15 -5.63 -0.56
CA ILE A 28 -6.84 -4.51 -1.19
C ILE A 28 -6.16 -4.10 -2.47
N THR A 29 -4.84 -4.02 -2.44
CA THR A 29 -4.09 -3.51 -3.58
C THR A 29 -3.72 -4.59 -4.58
N GLY A 30 -3.72 -5.84 -4.15
CA GLY A 30 -3.29 -6.93 -5.01
C GLY A 30 -1.80 -7.06 -5.09
N ARG A 31 -1.08 -6.37 -4.22
CA ARG A 31 0.38 -6.44 -4.20
C ARG A 31 0.83 -7.33 -3.05
N THR A 32 2.04 -7.83 -3.14
CA THR A 32 2.57 -8.66 -2.09
C THR A 32 2.99 -7.82 -0.91
N VAL A 33 3.03 -8.44 0.26
CA VAL A 33 3.45 -7.75 1.46
C VAL A 33 4.88 -7.23 1.29
N LYS A 34 5.72 -8.03 0.65
CA LYS A 34 7.10 -7.63 0.45
C LYS A 34 7.17 -6.39 -0.42
N GLU A 35 6.35 -6.35 -1.44
CA GLU A 35 6.33 -5.19 -2.32
C GLU A 35 5.83 -3.97 -1.58
N LEU A 36 4.83 -4.16 -0.73
CA LEU A 36 4.30 -3.04 0.04
C LEU A 36 5.33 -2.52 1.03
N GLN A 37 6.12 -3.41 1.61
CA GLN A 37 7.17 -2.97 2.51
C GLN A 37 8.16 -2.07 1.80
N HIS A 38 8.50 -2.42 0.56
CA HIS A 38 9.40 -1.59 -0.22
C HIS A 38 8.79 -0.22 -0.48
N ILE A 39 7.51 -0.22 -0.80
CA ILE A 39 6.83 1.03 -1.10
C ILE A 39 6.75 1.93 0.12
N LEU A 40 6.38 1.35 1.24
CA LEU A 40 6.16 2.14 2.44
C LEU A 40 7.45 2.59 3.10
N MET A 41 8.49 1.78 2.99
CA MET A 41 9.76 2.12 3.59
C MET A 41 10.63 2.93 2.66
N GLU A 42 10.29 2.96 1.41
CA GLU A 42 11.07 3.70 0.44
C GLU A 42 10.84 5.19 0.65
N GLU A 43 11.91 5.92 0.69
CA GLU A 43 11.81 7.36 0.81
C GLU A 43 12.48 8.00 -0.36
N ASP A 44 11.95 9.03 -0.79
CA ASP A 44 12.56 9.71 -1.93
C ASP A 44 13.64 10.61 -1.58
#